data_f9c3cbe56847033bf70f6ec8434fa260
#
_entry.id   f9c3cbe56847033bf70f6ec8434fa260
#
_cell.length_a   1.000
_cell.length_b   1.000
_cell.length_c   1.000
_cell.angle_alpha   90.00
_cell.angle_beta   90.00
_cell.angle_gamma   90.00
#
_symmetry.space_group_name_H-M   'P 1'
#
loop_
_entity.id
_entity.type
_entity.pdbx_description
1 polymer ?
#
loop_
_entity_poly.entity_id
_entity_poly.type
_entity_poly.pdbx_seq_one_letter_code
_entity_poly.pdbx_strand_id
1 'polypeptide(L)'
;MSRGLGDVYKRQALGENGEYQNVKVDVIFPVLHGKNGEDGTIQGLFQLAEIPFVGCDCISSANCMDKGLTHTVLDANGIKTAKWVGIITSELSHLDKKCDEMESKLGYPMFVKPANCGSSVGVSKAKNRDELKSAIKLAFAHDSKVIVEETIVGMECECAVMGNDEPFASTVGEVCSANDEFYDFDAKYNDAASKTLIPARMSEESIEEIRKTAVKAYRAMGCSGLSRVDFFLMKDGTVILNEINTLPGHTPISMYPQLMQYEGMTPAQQEDKLIKLALDKAEVDYE
;
A
#
# COMPACT_ATOMS: atom_id res chain seq x y z
N MET A 1 -37.63 -2.66 2.23
CA MET A 1 -36.30 -3.11 1.80
C MET A 1 -35.93 -2.33 0.56
N SER A 2 -34.87 -1.52 0.59
CA SER A 2 -34.29 -0.96 -0.64
C SER A 2 -33.61 -2.12 -1.36
N ARG A 3 -34.04 -2.42 -2.59
CA ARG A 3 -33.31 -3.36 -3.43
C ARG A 3 -31.95 -2.74 -3.69
N GLY A 4 -30.87 -3.46 -3.39
CA GLY A 4 -29.51 -3.00 -3.63
C GLY A 4 -29.28 -2.69 -5.11
N LEU A 5 -28.31 -1.83 -5.40
CA LEU A 5 -27.91 -1.46 -6.77
C LEU A 5 -27.48 -2.66 -7.62
N GLY A 6 -27.21 -3.83 -7.02
CA GLY A 6 -26.87 -5.07 -7.71
C GLY A 6 -27.91 -5.53 -8.74
N ASP A 7 -29.21 -5.20 -8.55
CA ASP A 7 -30.25 -5.45 -9.55
C ASP A 7 -30.18 -4.48 -10.74
N VAL A 8 -29.49 -3.35 -10.59
CA VAL A 8 -29.36 -2.29 -11.62
C VAL A 8 -28.10 -2.46 -12.45
N TYR A 9 -27.01 -2.94 -11.82
CA TYR A 9 -25.72 -3.16 -12.48
C TYR A 9 -25.53 -4.63 -12.86
N LYS A 10 -26.26 -5.09 -13.86
CA LYS A 10 -26.00 -6.41 -14.46
C LYS A 10 -24.69 -6.34 -15.24
N ARG A 11 -23.74 -7.22 -14.94
CA ARG A 11 -22.56 -7.39 -15.76
C ARG A 11 -22.97 -7.97 -17.09
N GLN A 12 -22.62 -7.25 -18.14
CA GLN A 12 -22.89 -7.65 -19.51
C GLN A 12 -21.56 -7.86 -20.22
N ALA A 13 -21.37 -9.04 -20.80
CA ALA A 13 -20.31 -9.29 -21.76
C ALA A 13 -20.84 -9.01 -23.16
N LEU A 14 -20.09 -8.29 -23.98
CA LEU A 14 -20.41 -8.10 -25.39
C LEU A 14 -19.99 -9.38 -26.13
N GLY A 15 -20.98 -10.10 -26.67
CA GLY A 15 -20.73 -11.27 -27.51
C GLY A 15 -20.20 -10.88 -28.90
N GLU A 16 -19.66 -11.83 -29.65
CA GLU A 16 -19.11 -11.62 -31.00
C GLU A 16 -20.14 -11.05 -32.00
N ASN A 17 -21.42 -11.26 -31.75
CA ASN A 17 -22.55 -10.76 -32.54
C ASN A 17 -23.04 -9.37 -32.11
N GLY A 18 -22.37 -8.72 -31.13
CA GLY A 18 -22.79 -7.42 -30.60
C GLY A 18 -23.98 -7.48 -29.63
N GLU A 19 -24.40 -8.65 -29.21
CA GLU A 19 -25.42 -8.84 -28.18
C GLU A 19 -24.79 -8.86 -26.78
N TYR A 20 -25.48 -8.24 -25.81
CA TYR A 20 -25.07 -8.25 -24.41
C TYR A 20 -25.58 -9.51 -23.70
N GLN A 21 -24.67 -10.23 -23.07
CA GLN A 21 -25.01 -11.38 -22.23
C GLN A 21 -24.82 -11.02 -20.75
N ASN A 22 -25.78 -11.37 -19.91
CA ASN A 22 -25.63 -11.24 -18.46
C ASN A 22 -24.68 -12.33 -17.95
N VAL A 23 -23.62 -11.92 -17.29
CA VAL A 23 -22.66 -12.84 -16.65
C VAL A 23 -22.86 -12.77 -15.15
N LYS A 24 -23.19 -13.93 -14.54
CA LYS A 24 -23.20 -14.05 -13.06
C LYS A 24 -21.76 -14.03 -12.58
N VAL A 25 -21.49 -13.22 -11.57
CA VAL A 25 -20.20 -13.13 -10.89
C VAL A 25 -20.46 -13.38 -9.41
N ASP A 26 -19.85 -14.41 -8.86
CA ASP A 26 -19.99 -14.78 -7.45
C ASP A 26 -18.94 -14.09 -6.57
N VAL A 27 -17.75 -13.82 -7.10
CA VAL A 27 -16.65 -13.11 -6.42
C VAL A 27 -15.75 -12.43 -7.44
N ILE A 28 -15.16 -11.30 -7.05
CA ILE A 28 -14.18 -10.57 -7.85
C ILE A 28 -12.80 -10.73 -7.22
N PHE A 29 -11.81 -11.12 -8.01
CA PHE A 29 -10.40 -11.07 -7.61
C PHE A 29 -9.73 -9.93 -8.40
N PRO A 30 -9.63 -8.71 -7.82
CA PRO A 30 -9.03 -7.59 -8.54
C PRO A 30 -7.50 -7.77 -8.59
N VAL A 31 -6.93 -7.58 -9.79
CA VAL A 31 -5.48 -7.50 -10.01
C VAL A 31 -5.21 -6.15 -10.66
N LEU A 32 -5.30 -5.10 -9.85
CA LEU A 32 -5.22 -3.71 -10.27
C LEU A 32 -4.26 -2.98 -9.32
N HIS A 33 -3.47 -2.05 -9.85
CA HIS A 33 -2.51 -1.30 -9.05
C HIS A 33 -2.70 0.21 -9.23
N GLY A 34 -2.34 0.97 -8.20
CA GLY A 34 -2.33 2.42 -8.22
C GLY A 34 -3.73 3.05 -8.27
N LYS A 35 -3.81 4.22 -8.91
CA LYS A 35 -5.04 5.02 -8.98
C LYS A 35 -6.20 4.25 -9.60
N ASN A 36 -7.37 4.36 -8.98
CA ASN A 36 -8.62 3.64 -9.25
C ASN A 36 -8.59 2.13 -8.92
N GLY A 37 -7.42 1.54 -8.67
CA GLY A 37 -7.27 0.12 -8.31
C GLY A 37 -7.11 -0.09 -6.81
N GLU A 38 -6.26 0.72 -6.14
CA GLU A 38 -5.88 0.56 -4.73
C GLU A 38 -6.40 1.71 -3.83
N ASP A 39 -7.08 2.70 -4.40
CA ASP A 39 -7.48 3.94 -3.71
C ASP A 39 -8.93 3.94 -3.19
N GLY A 40 -9.58 2.79 -3.18
CA GLY A 40 -10.98 2.64 -2.74
C GLY A 40 -12.02 2.85 -3.85
N THR A 41 -11.63 3.42 -5.00
CA THR A 41 -12.57 3.75 -6.08
C THR A 41 -13.28 2.52 -6.63
N ILE A 42 -12.52 1.50 -7.06
CA ILE A 42 -13.10 0.25 -7.58
C ILE A 42 -13.76 -0.58 -6.48
N GLN A 43 -13.22 -0.54 -5.26
CA GLN A 43 -13.80 -1.23 -4.10
C GLN A 43 -15.18 -0.66 -3.76
N GLY A 44 -15.34 0.66 -3.84
CA GLY A 44 -16.64 1.32 -3.68
C GLY A 44 -17.67 0.88 -4.72
N LEU A 45 -17.24 0.66 -5.98
CA LEU A 45 -18.11 0.10 -7.01
C LEU A 45 -18.53 -1.33 -6.68
N PHE A 46 -17.62 -2.17 -6.22
CA PHE A 46 -17.94 -3.56 -5.84
C PHE A 46 -18.91 -3.62 -4.65
N GLN A 47 -18.70 -2.77 -3.64
CA GLN A 47 -19.60 -2.66 -2.49
C GLN A 47 -21.00 -2.18 -2.89
N LEU A 48 -21.11 -1.15 -3.76
CA LEU A 48 -22.41 -0.70 -4.29
C LEU A 48 -23.11 -1.76 -5.12
N ALA A 49 -22.36 -2.62 -5.81
CA ALA A 49 -22.89 -3.73 -6.59
C ALA A 49 -23.22 -4.97 -5.74
N GLU A 50 -22.91 -4.94 -4.43
CA GLU A 50 -23.09 -6.07 -3.49
C GLU A 50 -22.44 -7.37 -4.03
N ILE A 51 -21.24 -7.24 -4.64
CA ILE A 51 -20.47 -8.38 -5.15
C ILE A 51 -19.28 -8.60 -4.23
N PRO A 52 -19.12 -9.79 -3.65
CA PRO A 52 -17.93 -10.15 -2.87
C PRO A 52 -16.65 -9.91 -3.66
N PHE A 53 -15.61 -9.40 -3.02
CA PHE A 53 -14.32 -9.19 -3.67
C PHE A 53 -13.14 -9.41 -2.73
N VAL A 54 -12.04 -9.87 -3.30
CA VAL A 54 -10.80 -10.12 -2.58
C VAL A 54 -10.11 -8.79 -2.26
N GLY A 55 -9.67 -8.65 -1.00
CA GLY A 55 -8.87 -7.52 -0.53
C GLY A 55 -9.60 -6.56 0.38
N CYS A 56 -8.96 -5.44 0.61
CA CYS A 56 -9.42 -4.37 1.47
C CYS A 56 -10.68 -3.67 0.91
N ASP A 57 -11.50 -3.13 1.79
CA ASP A 57 -12.69 -2.37 1.40
C ASP A 57 -12.35 -0.95 0.89
N CYS A 58 -13.37 -0.17 0.58
CA CYS A 58 -13.21 1.20 0.08
C CYS A 58 -12.47 2.09 1.09
N ILE A 59 -12.81 1.99 2.37
CA ILE A 59 -12.27 2.88 3.42
C ILE A 59 -10.80 2.55 3.69
N SER A 60 -10.49 1.28 3.92
CA SER A 60 -9.12 0.85 4.20
C SER A 60 -8.19 1.06 2.99
N SER A 61 -8.67 0.80 1.78
CA SER A 61 -7.92 1.07 0.56
C SER A 61 -7.60 2.57 0.40
N ALA A 62 -8.60 3.44 0.56
CA ALA A 62 -8.42 4.89 0.48
C ALA A 62 -7.46 5.43 1.56
N ASN A 63 -7.60 4.96 2.79
CA ASN A 63 -6.75 5.36 3.90
C ASN A 63 -5.28 4.91 3.70
N CYS A 64 -5.05 3.69 3.21
CA CYS A 64 -3.71 3.17 2.93
C CYS A 64 -3.06 3.86 1.71
N MET A 65 -3.85 4.30 0.73
CA MET A 65 -3.33 5.04 -0.42
C MET A 65 -2.88 6.45 -0.03
N ASP A 66 -3.64 7.16 0.81
CA ASP A 66 -3.28 8.51 1.28
C ASP A 66 -2.21 8.44 2.37
N LYS A 67 -0.96 8.70 1.99
CA LYS A 67 0.20 8.63 2.89
C LYS A 67 0.06 9.49 4.15
N GLY A 68 -0.58 10.64 4.04
CA GLY A 68 -0.80 11.51 5.21
C GLY A 68 -1.85 10.93 6.18
N LEU A 69 -2.92 10.30 5.68
CA LEU A 69 -3.89 9.58 6.52
C LEU A 69 -3.26 8.33 7.11
N THR A 70 -2.50 7.57 6.32
CA THR A 70 -1.73 6.41 6.79
C THR A 70 -0.86 6.78 7.99
N HIS A 71 0.00 7.79 7.86
CA HIS A 71 0.84 8.28 8.96
C HIS A 71 0.00 8.69 10.18
N THR A 72 -1.09 9.44 9.98
CA THR A 72 -1.95 9.91 11.07
C THR A 72 -2.55 8.74 11.86
N VAL A 73 -3.08 7.74 11.18
CA VAL A 73 -3.67 6.56 11.82
C VAL A 73 -2.60 5.72 12.52
N LEU A 74 -1.45 5.49 11.87
CA LEU A 74 -0.36 4.69 12.44
C LEU A 74 0.23 5.37 13.67
N ASP A 75 0.48 6.68 13.64
CA ASP A 75 0.98 7.47 14.78
C ASP A 75 0.00 7.41 15.97
N ALA A 76 -1.30 7.55 15.71
CA ALA A 76 -2.34 7.44 16.74
C ALA A 76 -2.39 6.07 17.41
N ASN A 77 -1.95 5.02 16.69
CA ASN A 77 -1.84 3.65 17.19
C ASN A 77 -0.44 3.32 17.76
N GLY A 78 0.47 4.30 17.88
CA GLY A 78 1.81 4.10 18.40
C GLY A 78 2.67 3.18 17.52
N ILE A 79 2.48 3.23 16.20
CA ILE A 79 3.30 2.55 15.20
C ILE A 79 4.26 3.60 14.63
N LYS A 80 5.56 3.32 14.68
CA LYS A 80 6.58 4.27 14.22
C LYS A 80 6.58 4.36 12.71
N THR A 81 6.50 5.60 12.21
CA THR A 81 6.67 5.96 10.79
C THR A 81 7.79 7.01 10.67
N ALA A 82 8.18 7.36 9.45
CA ALA A 82 9.05 8.52 9.22
C ALA A 82 8.38 9.79 9.73
N LYS A 83 9.15 10.75 10.26
CA LYS A 83 8.61 12.09 10.55
C LYS A 83 8.19 12.74 9.24
N TRP A 84 7.09 13.45 9.28
CA TRP A 84 6.51 14.03 8.08
C TRP A 84 5.84 15.38 8.30
N VAL A 85 5.66 16.13 7.23
CA VAL A 85 4.88 17.37 7.15
C VAL A 85 4.04 17.33 5.89
N GLY A 86 2.73 17.55 6.04
CA GLY A 86 1.81 17.69 4.91
C GLY A 86 1.74 19.11 4.41
N ILE A 87 1.45 19.28 3.12
CA ILE A 87 1.13 20.55 2.47
C ILE A 87 0.03 20.33 1.43
N ILE A 88 -0.94 21.22 1.37
CA ILE A 88 -2.03 21.23 0.39
C ILE A 88 -1.91 22.44 -0.55
N THR A 89 -2.58 22.38 -1.70
CA THR A 89 -2.48 23.40 -2.75
C THR A 89 -2.73 24.83 -2.24
N SER A 90 -3.67 25.04 -1.31
CA SER A 90 -3.97 26.37 -0.75
C SER A 90 -2.84 26.96 0.09
N GLU A 91 -1.89 26.15 0.57
CA GLU A 91 -0.74 26.59 1.36
C GLU A 91 0.48 27.00 0.52
N LEU A 92 0.42 26.82 -0.81
CA LEU A 92 1.51 27.22 -1.72
C LEU A 92 1.83 28.71 -1.67
N SER A 93 0.85 29.55 -1.33
CA SER A 93 1.09 31.00 -1.10
C SER A 93 2.01 31.28 0.09
N HIS A 94 2.17 30.32 0.99
CA HIS A 94 3.03 30.39 2.18
C HIS A 94 4.14 29.36 2.16
N LEU A 95 4.60 28.95 0.96
CA LEU A 95 5.59 27.90 0.78
C LEU A 95 6.88 28.10 1.56
N ASP A 96 7.37 29.36 1.68
CA ASP A 96 8.57 29.65 2.45
C ASP A 96 8.42 29.30 3.93
N LYS A 97 7.28 29.66 4.53
CA LYS A 97 6.99 29.31 5.92
C LYS A 97 6.83 27.79 6.11
N LYS A 98 6.26 27.10 5.12
CA LYS A 98 6.18 25.63 5.15
C LYS A 98 7.57 25.00 5.02
N CYS A 99 8.45 25.55 4.22
CA CYS A 99 9.85 25.09 4.15
C CYS A 99 10.56 25.27 5.50
N ASP A 100 10.34 26.40 6.22
CA ASP A 100 10.91 26.59 7.57
C ASP A 100 10.43 25.51 8.54
N GLU A 101 9.13 25.15 8.52
CA GLU A 101 8.56 24.06 9.33
C GLU A 101 9.21 22.71 8.98
N MET A 102 9.30 22.38 7.69
CA MET A 102 9.89 21.12 7.20
C MET A 102 11.36 21.02 7.59
N GLU A 103 12.15 22.09 7.39
CA GLU A 103 13.57 22.13 7.75
C GLU A 103 13.79 21.94 9.25
N SER A 104 12.96 22.58 10.07
CA SER A 104 13.04 22.46 11.53
C SER A 104 12.68 21.07 12.03
N LYS A 105 11.68 20.41 11.40
CA LYS A 105 11.15 19.13 11.88
C LYS A 105 11.89 17.92 11.31
N LEU A 106 12.34 17.98 10.06
CA LEU A 106 12.81 16.81 9.31
C LEU A 106 14.33 16.83 9.06
N GLY A 107 14.90 18.01 8.75
CA GLY A 107 16.30 18.13 8.30
C GLY A 107 16.51 17.57 6.88
N TYR A 108 17.63 17.90 6.27
CA TYR A 108 17.99 17.39 4.94
C TYR A 108 18.83 16.10 5.02
N PRO A 109 18.75 15.22 4.02
CA PRO A 109 17.85 15.24 2.87
C PRO A 109 16.43 14.81 3.24
N MET A 110 15.43 15.28 2.45
CA MET A 110 14.00 14.96 2.61
C MET A 110 13.47 14.26 1.37
N PHE A 111 12.44 13.42 1.54
CA PHE A 111 11.65 12.88 0.44
C PHE A 111 10.34 13.65 0.29
N VAL A 112 10.04 14.08 -0.92
CA VAL A 112 8.79 14.76 -1.28
C VAL A 112 7.96 13.81 -2.13
N LYS A 113 6.72 13.57 -1.72
CA LYS A 113 5.83 12.56 -2.33
C LYS A 113 4.43 13.14 -2.54
N PRO A 114 3.77 12.93 -3.70
CA PRO A 114 2.31 13.08 -3.78
C PRO A 114 1.64 12.13 -2.79
N ALA A 115 0.57 12.57 -2.12
CA ALA A 115 -0.04 11.77 -1.05
C ALA A 115 -0.73 10.51 -1.58
N ASN A 116 -1.39 10.58 -2.75
CA ASN A 116 -2.22 9.52 -3.31
C ASN A 116 -1.63 8.88 -4.59
N CYS A 117 -0.29 8.87 -4.72
CA CYS A 117 0.37 8.22 -5.85
C CYS A 117 1.16 7.00 -5.38
N GLY A 118 1.01 5.88 -6.10
CA GLY A 118 1.80 4.67 -5.93
C GLY A 118 3.04 4.65 -6.83
N SER A 119 3.82 3.57 -6.75
CA SER A 119 4.93 3.26 -7.66
C SER A 119 5.96 4.39 -7.84
N SER A 120 6.25 5.15 -6.79
CA SER A 120 7.22 6.26 -6.78
C SER A 120 6.95 7.40 -7.79
N VAL A 121 5.74 7.48 -8.36
CA VAL A 121 5.36 8.56 -9.28
C VAL A 121 5.41 9.91 -8.56
N GLY A 122 6.16 10.86 -9.11
CA GLY A 122 6.30 12.21 -8.56
C GLY A 122 7.12 12.30 -7.26
N VAL A 123 7.78 11.22 -6.84
CA VAL A 123 8.66 11.21 -5.66
C VAL A 123 10.00 11.84 -6.01
N SER A 124 10.51 12.72 -5.15
CA SER A 124 11.80 13.40 -5.31
C SER A 124 12.55 13.48 -3.99
N LYS A 125 13.87 13.39 -4.04
CA LYS A 125 14.77 13.63 -2.91
C LYS A 125 15.31 15.05 -2.96
N ALA A 126 15.11 15.83 -1.91
CA ALA A 126 15.59 17.20 -1.80
C ALA A 126 16.74 17.28 -0.78
N LYS A 127 17.87 17.88 -1.20
CA LYS A 127 19.08 18.03 -0.40
C LYS A 127 19.26 19.45 0.17
N ASN A 128 18.44 20.38 -0.29
CA ASN A 128 18.44 21.80 0.09
C ASN A 128 17.09 22.44 -0.20
N ARG A 129 16.91 23.70 0.22
CA ARG A 129 15.64 24.44 0.10
C ARG A 129 15.17 24.64 -1.35
N ASP A 130 16.07 24.90 -2.27
CA ASP A 130 15.69 25.12 -3.67
C ASP A 130 15.20 23.83 -4.33
N GLU A 131 15.86 22.71 -4.05
CA GLU A 131 15.42 21.39 -4.45
C GLU A 131 14.08 21.01 -3.78
N LEU A 132 13.90 21.33 -2.49
CA LEU A 132 12.63 21.09 -1.76
C LEU A 132 11.46 21.83 -2.42
N LYS A 133 11.63 23.13 -2.72
CA LYS A 133 10.60 23.91 -3.41
C LYS A 133 10.28 23.38 -4.80
N SER A 134 11.30 22.95 -5.53
CA SER A 134 11.14 22.37 -6.87
C SER A 134 10.43 21.02 -6.82
N ALA A 135 10.81 20.16 -5.88
CA ALA A 135 10.19 18.86 -5.64
C ALA A 135 8.71 18.99 -5.21
N ILE A 136 8.38 19.93 -4.32
CA ILE A 136 6.99 20.21 -3.91
C ILE A 136 6.14 20.62 -5.12
N LYS A 137 6.64 21.53 -5.96
CA LYS A 137 5.92 21.94 -7.18
C LYS A 137 5.73 20.78 -8.16
N LEU A 138 6.72 19.91 -8.31
CA LEU A 138 6.63 18.72 -9.14
C LEU A 138 5.57 17.74 -8.58
N ALA A 139 5.58 17.49 -7.29
CA ALA A 139 4.61 16.59 -6.64
C ALA A 139 3.17 17.12 -6.79
N PHE A 140 2.95 18.43 -6.72
CA PHE A 140 1.63 19.06 -6.97
C PHE A 140 1.14 18.94 -8.43
N ALA A 141 2.00 18.57 -9.38
CA ALA A 141 1.53 18.23 -10.72
C ALA A 141 0.78 16.88 -10.77
N HIS A 142 0.93 16.07 -9.73
CA HIS A 142 0.34 14.73 -9.64
C HIS A 142 -0.79 14.63 -8.61
N ASP A 143 -0.80 15.46 -7.56
CA ASP A 143 -1.79 15.42 -6.48
C ASP A 143 -2.01 16.81 -5.88
N SER A 144 -3.19 17.07 -5.33
CA SER A 144 -3.52 18.28 -4.58
C SER A 144 -2.99 18.31 -3.14
N LYS A 145 -2.45 17.19 -2.67
CA LYS A 145 -1.84 16.98 -1.35
C LYS A 145 -0.46 16.34 -1.52
N VAL A 146 0.51 16.91 -0.84
CA VAL A 146 1.90 16.45 -0.86
C VAL A 146 2.36 16.20 0.57
N ILE A 147 3.14 15.16 0.79
CA ILE A 147 3.86 14.93 2.03
C ILE A 147 5.36 15.06 1.83
N VAL A 148 6.04 15.56 2.84
CA VAL A 148 7.49 15.64 2.93
C VAL A 148 7.93 14.84 4.14
N GLU A 149 8.84 13.90 3.94
CA GLU A 149 9.31 12.97 4.98
C GLU A 149 10.81 13.12 5.21
N GLU A 150 11.24 12.82 6.44
CA GLU A 150 12.66 12.62 6.72
C GLU A 150 13.20 11.43 5.93
N THR A 151 14.49 11.45 5.61
CA THR A 151 15.12 10.29 4.98
C THR A 151 15.43 9.22 6.01
N ILE A 152 14.85 8.04 5.85
CA ILE A 152 15.18 6.86 6.64
C ILE A 152 16.32 6.11 5.94
N VAL A 153 17.34 5.74 6.70
CA VAL A 153 18.46 4.90 6.24
C VAL A 153 18.42 3.58 6.98
N GLY A 154 17.93 2.55 6.32
CA GLY A 154 17.73 1.22 6.91
C GLY A 154 17.65 0.16 5.82
N MET A 155 17.55 -1.09 6.23
CA MET A 155 17.25 -2.22 5.34
C MET A 155 15.78 -2.15 4.93
N GLU A 156 15.50 -2.10 3.63
CA GLU A 156 14.13 -2.21 3.13
C GLU A 156 13.66 -3.66 3.24
N CYS A 157 12.49 -3.86 3.83
CA CYS A 157 11.93 -5.18 4.00
C CYS A 157 10.40 -5.15 3.94
N GLU A 158 9.82 -6.28 3.56
CA GLU A 158 8.41 -6.43 3.27
C GLU A 158 7.85 -7.64 4.02
N CYS A 159 6.62 -7.52 4.52
CA CYS A 159 5.87 -8.57 5.20
C CYS A 159 4.48 -8.71 4.58
N ALA A 160 4.10 -9.94 4.20
CA ALA A 160 2.77 -10.24 3.70
C ALA A 160 1.81 -10.51 4.85
N VAL A 161 0.61 -9.95 4.80
CA VAL A 161 -0.46 -10.21 5.78
C VAL A 161 -1.68 -10.75 5.05
N MET A 162 -2.31 -11.80 5.61
CA MET A 162 -3.50 -12.44 5.07
C MET A 162 -4.51 -12.74 6.16
N GLY A 163 -5.77 -12.41 5.95
CA GLY A 163 -6.89 -12.73 6.84
C GLY A 163 -7.85 -11.56 7.04
N ASN A 164 -8.95 -11.82 7.75
CA ASN A 164 -9.92 -10.83 8.18
C ASN A 164 -9.69 -10.53 9.68
N ASP A 165 -10.48 -11.06 10.59
CA ASP A 165 -10.41 -10.76 12.04
C ASP A 165 -9.14 -11.27 12.72
N GLU A 166 -8.63 -12.42 12.26
CA GLU A 166 -7.39 -13.03 12.75
C GLU A 166 -6.32 -13.08 11.65
N PRO A 167 -5.72 -11.93 11.29
CA PRO A 167 -4.74 -11.87 10.24
C PRO A 167 -3.43 -12.57 10.64
N PHE A 168 -2.88 -13.31 9.68
CA PHE A 168 -1.59 -13.97 9.76
C PHE A 168 -0.54 -13.14 9.02
N ALA A 169 0.62 -12.92 9.62
CA ALA A 169 1.78 -12.30 8.98
C ALA A 169 2.82 -13.36 8.61
N SER A 170 3.31 -13.32 7.38
CA SER A 170 4.41 -14.15 6.89
C SER A 170 5.74 -13.86 7.59
N THR A 171 6.77 -14.63 7.24
CA THR A 171 8.14 -14.16 7.45
C THR A 171 8.41 -12.85 6.70
N VAL A 172 9.59 -12.28 6.90
CA VAL A 172 10.00 -11.00 6.29
C VAL A 172 10.91 -11.26 5.11
N GLY A 173 10.67 -10.56 4.00
CA GLY A 173 11.56 -10.51 2.85
C GLY A 173 12.39 -9.23 2.84
N GLU A 174 13.63 -9.33 2.41
CA GLU A 174 14.55 -8.20 2.21
C GLU A 174 14.54 -7.77 0.74
N VAL A 175 14.47 -6.46 0.50
CA VAL A 175 14.63 -5.87 -0.83
C VAL A 175 16.08 -5.39 -0.96
N CYS A 176 16.87 -6.06 -1.82
CA CYS A 176 18.24 -5.69 -2.08
C CYS A 176 18.29 -4.76 -3.29
N SER A 177 18.64 -3.49 -3.09
CA SER A 177 18.98 -2.60 -4.20
C SER A 177 20.41 -2.83 -4.68
N ALA A 178 20.64 -2.73 -5.99
CA ALA A 178 21.98 -2.90 -6.56
C ALA A 178 22.92 -1.70 -6.27
N ASN A 179 22.36 -0.55 -5.91
CA ASN A 179 23.09 0.67 -5.56
C ASN A 179 22.55 1.21 -4.23
N ASP A 180 23.44 1.76 -3.39
CA ASP A 180 23.11 2.44 -2.13
C ASP A 180 22.30 3.75 -2.33
N GLU A 181 21.92 4.08 -3.56
CA GLU A 181 21.11 5.24 -3.91
C GLU A 181 19.66 4.84 -4.21
N PHE A 182 18.75 5.77 -3.98
CA PHE A 182 17.29 5.70 -4.08
C PHE A 182 16.75 4.74 -5.16
N TYR A 183 15.89 3.82 -4.72
CA TYR A 183 15.20 2.83 -5.54
C TYR A 183 13.97 3.47 -6.23
N ASP A 184 14.14 3.95 -7.46
CA ASP A 184 13.08 4.57 -8.24
C ASP A 184 12.21 3.54 -8.99
N PHE A 185 11.23 4.05 -9.76
CA PHE A 185 10.30 3.22 -10.52
C PHE A 185 11.02 2.28 -11.51
N ASP A 186 12.04 2.78 -12.20
CA ASP A 186 12.77 1.99 -13.20
C ASP A 186 13.56 0.86 -12.55
N ALA A 187 14.13 1.11 -11.37
CA ALA A 187 14.82 0.07 -10.58
C ALA A 187 13.86 -1.00 -10.04
N LYS A 188 12.62 -0.62 -9.68
CA LYS A 188 11.62 -1.60 -9.16
C LYS A 188 11.14 -2.61 -10.21
N TYR A 189 11.05 -2.24 -11.47
CA TYR A 189 10.40 -3.06 -12.50
C TYR A 189 11.30 -3.47 -13.66
N ASN A 190 12.36 -2.75 -13.92
CA ASN A 190 13.20 -2.93 -15.12
C ASN A 190 14.65 -3.35 -14.81
N ASP A 191 15.09 -3.23 -13.55
CA ASP A 191 16.47 -3.59 -13.20
C ASP A 191 16.53 -5.08 -12.76
N ALA A 192 17.14 -5.91 -13.61
CA ALA A 192 17.44 -7.32 -13.31
C ALA A 192 18.40 -7.52 -12.11
N ALA A 193 18.88 -6.41 -11.51
CA ALA A 193 19.76 -6.40 -10.35
C ALA A 193 19.04 -6.36 -9.01
N SER A 194 17.73 -6.09 -8.97
CA SER A 194 16.94 -6.15 -7.74
C SER A 194 16.74 -7.59 -7.30
N LYS A 195 17.32 -7.96 -6.18
CA LYS A 195 17.18 -9.30 -5.59
C LYS A 195 16.33 -9.20 -4.33
N THR A 196 15.38 -10.12 -4.22
CA THR A 196 14.66 -10.36 -2.97
C THR A 196 15.28 -11.54 -2.25
N LEU A 197 15.39 -11.44 -0.93
CA LEU A 197 15.86 -12.54 -0.07
C LEU A 197 14.76 -12.91 0.93
N ILE A 198 14.38 -14.16 0.96
CA ILE A 198 13.38 -14.70 1.89
C ILE A 198 13.99 -15.96 2.56
N PRO A 199 14.11 -15.98 3.91
CA PRO A 199 13.87 -14.84 4.82
C PRO A 199 14.93 -13.75 4.71
N ALA A 200 14.59 -12.55 5.19
CA ALA A 200 15.50 -11.41 5.27
C ALA A 200 16.70 -11.70 6.18
N ARG A 201 17.84 -11.07 5.90
CA ARG A 201 19.09 -11.21 6.69
C ARG A 201 19.05 -10.35 7.95
N MET A 202 18.20 -10.71 8.91
CA MET A 202 18.03 -10.01 10.18
C MET A 202 17.84 -11.00 11.33
N SER A 203 17.82 -10.52 12.57
CA SER A 203 17.59 -11.38 13.74
C SER A 203 16.12 -11.85 13.81
N GLU A 204 15.90 -13.00 14.47
CA GLU A 204 14.55 -13.51 14.73
C GLU A 204 13.68 -12.51 15.52
N GLU A 205 14.30 -11.76 16.44
CA GLU A 205 13.61 -10.71 17.20
C GLU A 205 13.10 -9.60 16.28
N SER A 206 13.89 -9.20 15.26
CA SER A 206 13.49 -8.19 14.28
C SER A 206 12.38 -8.71 13.37
N ILE A 207 12.45 -9.96 12.93
CA ILE A 207 11.39 -10.61 12.14
C ILE A 207 10.08 -10.60 12.94
N GLU A 208 10.12 -11.02 14.20
CA GLU A 208 8.92 -11.10 15.03
C GLU A 208 8.34 -9.72 15.34
N GLU A 209 9.18 -8.70 15.56
CA GLU A 209 8.72 -7.32 15.76
C GLU A 209 8.06 -6.75 14.50
N ILE A 210 8.62 -7.00 13.31
CA ILE A 210 8.01 -6.60 12.04
C ILE A 210 6.67 -7.31 11.84
N ARG A 211 6.59 -8.62 12.07
CA ARG A 211 5.34 -9.39 11.96
C ARG A 211 4.23 -8.85 12.88
N LYS A 212 4.56 -8.57 14.14
CA LYS A 212 3.62 -7.98 15.12
C LYS A 212 3.18 -6.59 14.69
N THR A 213 4.12 -5.79 14.22
CA THR A 213 3.84 -4.43 13.75
C THR A 213 2.99 -4.45 12.48
N ALA A 214 3.24 -5.37 11.55
CA ALA A 214 2.45 -5.56 10.33
C ALA A 214 0.99 -5.92 10.68
N VAL A 215 0.75 -6.88 11.56
CA VAL A 215 -0.61 -7.24 12.03
C VAL A 215 -1.28 -6.08 12.73
N LYS A 216 -0.55 -5.36 13.59
CA LYS A 216 -1.07 -4.19 14.31
C LYS A 216 -1.49 -3.08 13.34
N ALA A 217 -0.66 -2.78 12.34
CA ALA A 217 -0.94 -1.79 11.32
C ALA A 217 -2.12 -2.21 10.44
N TYR A 218 -2.14 -3.45 9.98
CA TYR A 218 -3.23 -4.04 9.21
C TYR A 218 -4.60 -3.86 9.90
N ARG A 219 -4.67 -4.18 11.20
CA ARG A 219 -5.89 -3.98 12.01
C ARG A 219 -6.23 -2.51 12.21
N ALA A 220 -5.23 -1.65 12.50
CA ALA A 220 -5.43 -0.22 12.71
C ALA A 220 -5.99 0.48 11.47
N MET A 221 -5.59 0.02 10.26
CA MET A 221 -6.08 0.54 8.99
C MET A 221 -7.38 -0.10 8.51
N GLY A 222 -7.93 -1.09 9.23
CA GLY A 222 -9.14 -1.80 8.86
C GLY A 222 -8.97 -2.72 7.65
N CYS A 223 -7.76 -3.18 7.37
CA CYS A 223 -7.47 -4.07 6.24
C CYS A 223 -8.15 -5.43 6.38
N SER A 224 -8.43 -6.07 5.26
CA SER A 224 -8.99 -7.43 5.17
C SER A 224 -8.47 -8.15 3.91
N GLY A 225 -8.58 -9.48 3.90
CA GLY A 225 -8.12 -10.31 2.78
C GLY A 225 -6.61 -10.40 2.72
N LEU A 226 -5.97 -9.40 2.10
CA LEU A 226 -4.52 -9.36 1.94
C LEU A 226 -3.96 -7.94 2.00
N SER A 227 -2.69 -7.82 2.38
CA SER A 227 -1.85 -6.65 2.11
C SER A 227 -0.37 -7.00 2.22
N ARG A 228 0.50 -6.17 1.65
CA ARG A 228 1.93 -6.17 1.90
C ARG A 228 2.27 -4.90 2.67
N VAL A 229 2.96 -5.09 3.77
CA VAL A 229 3.40 -3.99 4.65
C VAL A 229 4.90 -3.83 4.49
N ASP A 230 5.33 -2.63 4.11
CA ASP A 230 6.71 -2.32 3.78
C ASP A 230 7.36 -1.53 4.92
N PHE A 231 8.59 -1.89 5.26
CA PHE A 231 9.31 -1.37 6.41
C PHE A 231 10.76 -0.99 6.09
N PHE A 232 11.31 -0.16 6.95
CA PHE A 232 12.77 0.00 7.12
C PHE A 232 13.19 -0.56 8.47
N LEU A 233 14.18 -1.45 8.48
CA LEU A 233 14.87 -1.86 9.69
C LEU A 233 16.16 -1.04 9.85
N MET A 234 16.20 -0.21 10.89
CA MET A 234 17.36 0.63 11.20
C MET A 234 18.49 -0.20 11.82
N LYS A 235 19.73 0.31 11.78
CA LYS A 235 20.91 -0.36 12.35
C LYS A 235 20.81 -0.62 13.86
N ASP A 236 20.03 0.18 14.59
CA ASP A 236 19.77 0.04 16.02
C ASP A 236 18.63 -0.92 16.34
N GLY A 237 18.06 -1.59 15.33
CA GLY A 237 16.93 -2.51 15.47
C GLY A 237 15.57 -1.81 15.47
N THR A 238 15.50 -0.50 15.31
CA THR A 238 14.22 0.21 15.22
C THR A 238 13.51 -0.14 13.92
N VAL A 239 12.24 -0.56 14.03
CA VAL A 239 11.34 -0.84 12.91
C VAL A 239 10.54 0.41 12.58
N ILE A 240 10.61 0.87 11.34
CA ILE A 240 9.87 2.02 10.81
C ILE A 240 8.95 1.53 9.69
N LEU A 241 7.63 1.71 9.83
CA LEU A 241 6.69 1.37 8.78
C LEU A 241 6.73 2.45 7.68
N ASN A 242 6.84 2.02 6.43
CA ASN A 242 6.86 2.90 5.26
C ASN A 242 5.48 3.03 4.62
N GLU A 243 4.90 1.93 4.14
CA GLU A 243 3.59 1.94 3.48
C GLU A 243 2.85 0.60 3.62
N ILE A 244 1.55 0.61 3.32
CA ILE A 244 0.69 -0.58 3.28
C ILE A 244 0.05 -0.67 1.89
N ASN A 245 0.37 -1.74 1.16
CA ASN A 245 -0.15 -2.02 -0.17
C ASN A 245 -1.34 -2.97 -0.06
N THR A 246 -2.54 -2.46 -0.35
CA THR A 246 -3.81 -3.20 -0.17
C THR A 246 -4.14 -4.17 -1.31
N LEU A 247 -3.52 -3.99 -2.47
CA LEU A 247 -3.52 -4.95 -3.59
C LEU A 247 -2.09 -5.15 -4.09
N PRO A 248 -1.25 -5.89 -3.33
CA PRO A 248 0.13 -6.11 -3.71
C PRO A 248 0.23 -6.91 -5.00
N GLY A 249 1.35 -6.74 -5.73
CA GLY A 249 1.65 -7.53 -6.91
C GLY A 249 1.49 -9.04 -6.65
N HIS A 250 0.83 -9.74 -7.58
CA HIS A 250 0.46 -11.15 -7.43
C HIS A 250 1.02 -12.02 -8.57
N THR A 251 2.16 -11.60 -9.14
CA THR A 251 2.89 -12.39 -10.12
C THR A 251 3.91 -13.32 -9.44
N PRO A 252 4.42 -14.36 -10.09
CA PRO A 252 5.41 -15.26 -9.48
C PRO A 252 6.68 -14.57 -8.97
N ILE A 253 7.03 -13.41 -9.48
CA ILE A 253 8.18 -12.61 -9.04
C ILE A 253 7.83 -11.59 -7.94
N SER A 254 6.55 -11.42 -7.62
CA SER A 254 6.10 -10.48 -6.59
C SER A 254 6.40 -11.01 -5.20
N MET A 255 6.79 -10.10 -4.28
CA MET A 255 7.20 -10.47 -2.92
C MET A 255 6.04 -11.13 -2.13
N TYR A 256 4.81 -10.60 -2.23
CA TYR A 256 3.67 -11.13 -1.49
C TYR A 256 3.47 -12.65 -1.70
N PRO A 257 3.27 -13.16 -2.94
CA PRO A 257 3.09 -14.60 -3.14
C PRO A 257 4.34 -15.42 -2.79
N GLN A 258 5.55 -14.87 -2.96
CA GLN A 258 6.78 -15.57 -2.55
C GLN A 258 6.88 -15.73 -1.04
N LEU A 259 6.50 -14.72 -0.26
CA LEU A 259 6.43 -14.79 1.21
C LEU A 259 5.43 -15.86 1.65
N MET A 260 4.24 -15.89 1.05
CA MET A 260 3.23 -16.90 1.37
C MET A 260 3.65 -18.32 0.93
N GLN A 261 4.42 -18.45 -0.16
CA GLN A 261 5.00 -19.73 -0.56
C GLN A 261 6.06 -20.22 0.43
N TYR A 262 6.86 -19.31 0.98
CA TYR A 262 7.81 -19.63 2.05
C TYR A 262 7.10 -20.19 3.30
N GLU A 263 5.92 -19.69 3.61
CA GLU A 263 5.04 -20.21 4.68
C GLU A 263 4.31 -21.53 4.29
N GLY A 264 4.65 -22.12 3.15
CA GLY A 264 4.12 -23.41 2.72
C GLY A 264 2.82 -23.36 1.92
N MET A 265 2.33 -22.18 1.52
CA MET A 265 1.11 -22.03 0.71
C MET A 265 1.46 -22.05 -0.78
N THR A 266 0.95 -23.02 -1.52
CA THR A 266 1.02 -22.97 -3.00
C THR A 266 0.19 -21.79 -3.55
N PRO A 267 0.47 -21.30 -4.78
CA PRO A 267 -0.33 -20.24 -5.39
C PRO A 267 -1.84 -20.52 -5.37
N ALA A 268 -2.25 -21.73 -5.75
CA ALA A 268 -3.66 -22.13 -5.73
C ALA A 268 -4.28 -22.07 -4.32
N GLN A 269 -3.52 -22.49 -3.29
CA GLN A 269 -3.99 -22.38 -1.90
C GLN A 269 -4.11 -20.93 -1.42
N GLN A 270 -3.23 -20.04 -1.91
CA GLN A 270 -3.33 -18.60 -1.62
C GLN A 270 -4.61 -18.02 -2.22
N GLU A 271 -4.86 -18.31 -3.51
CA GLU A 271 -6.05 -17.84 -4.22
C GLU A 271 -7.34 -18.38 -3.60
N ASP A 272 -7.42 -19.68 -3.34
CA ASP A 272 -8.58 -20.30 -2.69
C ASP A 272 -8.87 -19.70 -1.32
N LYS A 273 -7.82 -19.46 -0.51
CA LYS A 273 -7.98 -18.86 0.81
C LYS A 273 -8.44 -17.40 0.72
N LEU A 274 -7.91 -16.62 -0.22
CA LEU A 274 -8.31 -15.24 -0.42
C LEU A 274 -9.76 -15.12 -0.92
N ILE A 275 -10.18 -16.00 -1.84
CA ILE A 275 -11.57 -16.07 -2.30
C ILE A 275 -12.49 -16.42 -1.13
N LYS A 276 -12.12 -17.40 -0.31
CA LYS A 276 -12.89 -17.76 0.87
C LYS A 276 -13.04 -16.60 1.85
N LEU A 277 -11.95 -15.88 2.15
CA LEU A 277 -11.99 -14.69 3.01
C LEU A 277 -12.93 -13.62 2.46
N ALA A 278 -12.97 -13.43 1.14
CA ALA A 278 -13.89 -12.49 0.50
C ALA A 278 -15.35 -12.90 0.65
N LEU A 279 -15.65 -14.18 0.52
CA LEU A 279 -17.02 -14.71 0.70
C LEU A 279 -17.45 -14.66 2.16
N ASP A 280 -16.59 -15.09 3.09
CA ASP A 280 -16.86 -15.05 4.54
C ASP A 280 -17.16 -13.60 5.01
N LYS A 281 -16.41 -12.61 4.49
CA LYS A 281 -16.65 -11.18 4.78
C LYS A 281 -17.99 -10.71 4.23
N ALA A 282 -18.34 -11.10 3.02
CA ALA A 282 -19.58 -10.68 2.37
C ALA A 282 -20.84 -11.24 3.07
N GLU A 283 -20.77 -12.41 3.70
CA GLU A 283 -21.85 -12.95 4.51
C GLU A 283 -22.19 -12.02 5.70
N VAL A 284 -21.19 -11.35 6.28
CA VAL A 284 -21.38 -10.40 7.39
C VAL A 284 -21.83 -9.01 6.87
N ASP A 285 -21.28 -8.55 5.77
CA ASP A 285 -21.51 -7.19 5.26
C ASP A 285 -22.88 -7.03 4.57
N TYR A 286 -23.46 -8.13 4.03
CA TYR A 286 -24.65 -8.08 3.19
C TYR A 286 -25.88 -8.81 3.78
N GLU A 287 -25.78 -9.42 4.98
CA GLU A 287 -26.91 -9.88 5.77
C GLU A 287 -27.64 -8.71 6.50
#